data_153ff1f438e1590f703c5e91f5998038
#
_entry.id   153ff1f438e1590f703c5e91f5998038
#
_cell.length_a   1.000
_cell.length_b   1.000
_cell.length_c   1.000
_cell.angle_alpha   90.00
_cell.angle_beta   90.00
_cell.angle_gamma   90.00
#
_symmetry.space_group_name_H-M   'P 1'
#
loop_
_entity.id
_entity.type
_entity.pdbx_description
1 polymer ?
#
loop_
_entity_poly.entity_id
_entity_poly.type
_entity_poly.pdbx_seq_one_letter_code
_entity_poly.pdbx_strand_id
1 'polypeptide(L)'
;MKNPVVLLANGLEPKLLKIINFLMDAGTIICVDGGYELAKELNIKPDIIIGDFDSTILNKDDEKIKIIKADNQNKTDLEKAIDFCISENLNEIFLIAANGKRDDHNLANILLMYRYFKDIQIKIITDYFQIEVFEGKKLFNLPIGSEISLISLEENNPITSKGLKFELNTDNLKSPSNGISNIVDKEKIEINSKKPLIIFRELNEY
;
A
#
# COMPACT_ATOMS: atom_id res chain seq x y z
N MET A 1 -14.06 -5.98 11.69
CA MET A 1 -13.11 -4.83 11.82
C MET A 1 -13.79 -3.55 11.37
N LYS A 2 -13.36 -2.40 11.90
CA LYS A 2 -13.86 -1.07 11.48
C LYS A 2 -12.92 -0.48 10.43
N ASN A 3 -13.47 0.14 9.41
CA ASN A 3 -12.70 0.83 8.37
C ASN A 3 -12.27 2.25 8.82
N PRO A 4 -11.16 2.80 8.30
CA PRO A 4 -10.17 2.11 7.46
C PRO A 4 -9.37 1.06 8.27
N VAL A 5 -8.99 -0.03 7.63
CA VAL A 5 -8.11 -1.05 8.21
C VAL A 5 -6.69 -0.78 7.75
N VAL A 6 -5.77 -0.60 8.70
CA VAL A 6 -4.37 -0.31 8.42
C VAL A 6 -3.49 -1.47 8.89
N LEU A 7 -2.64 -1.98 8.00
CA LEU A 7 -1.51 -2.84 8.34
C LEU A 7 -0.29 -1.93 8.57
N LEU A 8 0.23 -1.92 9.79
CA LEU A 8 1.46 -1.21 10.13
C LEU A 8 2.62 -2.20 10.11
N ALA A 9 3.49 -2.07 9.13
CA ALA A 9 4.65 -2.94 8.96
C ALA A 9 5.90 -2.37 9.67
N ASN A 10 7.05 -3.06 9.52
CA ASN A 10 8.31 -2.70 10.16
C ASN A 10 9.28 -1.95 9.23
N GLY A 11 8.76 -1.07 8.37
CA GLY A 11 9.57 -0.22 7.50
C GLY A 11 9.99 1.10 8.16
N LEU A 12 10.23 2.12 7.33
CA LEU A 12 10.52 3.47 7.83
C LEU A 12 9.27 4.10 8.44
N GLU A 13 9.48 4.78 9.55
CA GLU A 13 8.46 5.61 10.18
C GLU A 13 7.98 6.68 9.20
N PRO A 14 6.65 6.87 9.05
CA PRO A 14 6.11 7.94 8.23
C PRO A 14 6.41 9.29 8.86
N LYS A 15 6.86 10.25 8.05
CA LYS A 15 7.22 11.61 8.49
C LYS A 15 6.10 12.62 8.26
N LEU A 16 5.26 12.39 7.25
CA LEU A 16 4.16 13.29 6.95
C LEU A 16 3.06 13.20 8.00
N LEU A 17 2.75 14.33 8.62
CA LEU A 17 1.74 14.44 9.68
C LEU A 17 0.39 13.89 9.27
N LYS A 18 -0.01 14.06 8.00
CA LYS A 18 -1.28 13.52 7.49
C LYS A 18 -1.33 11.98 7.48
N ILE A 19 -0.18 11.29 7.30
CA ILE A 19 -0.13 9.82 7.38
C ILE A 19 -0.25 9.38 8.83
N ILE A 20 0.42 10.10 9.74
CA ILE A 20 0.33 9.85 11.18
C ILE A 20 -1.11 10.07 11.65
N ASN A 21 -1.75 11.16 11.25
CA ASN A 21 -3.15 11.43 11.57
C ASN A 21 -4.09 10.36 10.99
N PHE A 22 -3.89 9.97 9.73
CA PHE A 22 -4.66 8.89 9.10
C PHE A 22 -4.52 7.56 9.88
N LEU A 23 -3.30 7.24 10.33
CA LEU A 23 -3.04 6.07 11.15
C LEU A 23 -3.72 6.17 12.52
N MET A 24 -3.68 7.34 13.18
CA MET A 24 -4.35 7.57 14.47
C MET A 24 -5.88 7.50 14.36
N ASP A 25 -6.44 7.91 13.24
CA ASP A 25 -7.89 7.89 12.95
C ASP A 25 -8.35 6.56 12.34
N ALA A 26 -7.47 5.58 12.20
CA ALA A 26 -7.81 4.27 11.64
C ALA A 26 -8.87 3.56 12.49
N GLY A 27 -9.81 2.89 11.81
CA GLY A 27 -10.86 2.13 12.48
C GLY A 27 -10.35 0.82 13.09
N THR A 28 -9.31 0.23 12.48
CA THR A 28 -8.61 -0.97 12.98
C THR A 28 -7.14 -0.90 12.56
N ILE A 29 -6.24 -1.11 13.51
CA ILE A 29 -4.80 -1.16 13.28
C ILE A 29 -4.30 -2.58 13.56
N ILE A 30 -3.65 -3.16 12.56
CA ILE A 30 -3.01 -4.47 12.63
C ILE A 30 -1.50 -4.26 12.50
N CYS A 31 -0.76 -4.51 13.56
CA CYS A 31 0.69 -4.52 13.50
C CYS A 31 1.21 -5.85 12.93
N VAL A 32 2.13 -5.76 12.00
CA VAL A 32 2.78 -6.90 11.36
C VAL A 32 4.22 -6.99 11.85
N ASP A 33 4.54 -8.08 12.53
CA ASP A 33 5.86 -8.33 13.14
C ASP A 33 6.37 -7.10 13.91
N GLY A 34 7.58 -6.61 13.62
CA GLY A 34 8.18 -5.43 14.25
C GLY A 34 7.42 -4.10 14.06
N GLY A 35 6.30 -4.08 13.34
CA GLY A 35 5.39 -2.93 13.27
C GLY A 35 4.79 -2.56 14.64
N TYR A 36 4.77 -3.49 15.57
CA TYR A 36 4.36 -3.22 16.96
C TYR A 36 5.32 -2.26 17.68
N GLU A 37 6.63 -2.39 17.46
CA GLU A 37 7.61 -1.46 18.04
C GLU A 37 7.40 -0.05 17.50
N LEU A 38 7.16 0.09 16.20
CA LEU A 38 6.83 1.38 15.59
C LEU A 38 5.51 1.96 16.14
N ALA A 39 4.49 1.13 16.39
CA ALA A 39 3.25 1.58 17.01
C ALA A 39 3.51 2.15 18.42
N LYS A 40 4.39 1.53 19.22
CA LYS A 40 4.79 2.05 20.53
C LYS A 40 5.52 3.39 20.42
N GLU A 41 6.46 3.52 19.48
CA GLU A 41 7.19 4.77 19.24
C GLU A 41 6.24 5.93 18.87
N LEU A 42 5.20 5.63 18.11
CA LEU A 42 4.17 6.60 17.72
C LEU A 42 3.05 6.78 18.78
N ASN A 43 3.12 6.08 19.93
CA ASN A 43 2.06 6.05 20.94
C ASN A 43 0.70 5.61 20.39
N ILE A 44 0.70 4.69 19.42
CA ILE A 44 -0.49 4.10 18.80
C ILE A 44 -0.76 2.75 19.41
N LYS A 45 -2.02 2.50 19.80
CA LYS A 45 -2.46 1.21 20.31
C LYS A 45 -3.05 0.38 19.19
N PRO A 46 -2.43 -0.76 18.80
CA PRO A 46 -3.01 -1.64 17.80
C PRO A 46 -4.17 -2.46 18.37
N ASP A 47 -5.07 -2.90 17.48
CA ASP A 47 -6.15 -3.85 17.80
C ASP A 47 -5.68 -5.29 17.70
N ILE A 48 -4.79 -5.55 16.73
CA ILE A 48 -4.31 -6.89 16.40
C ILE A 48 -2.80 -6.84 16.16
N ILE A 49 -2.09 -7.90 16.56
CA ILE A 49 -0.69 -8.12 16.18
C ILE A 49 -0.60 -9.48 15.48
N ILE A 50 0.06 -9.53 14.34
CA ILE A 50 0.29 -10.73 13.54
C ILE A 50 1.79 -10.94 13.35
N GLY A 51 2.32 -12.08 13.76
CA GLY A 51 3.74 -12.43 13.63
C GLY A 51 4.08 -13.73 14.36
N ASP A 52 5.37 -14.09 14.37
CA ASP A 52 5.88 -15.25 15.09
C ASP A 52 6.26 -14.91 16.56
N PHE A 53 6.38 -13.63 16.88
CA PHE A 53 6.67 -13.10 18.22
C PHE A 53 8.04 -13.49 18.82
N ASP A 54 8.95 -14.01 18.01
CA ASP A 54 10.27 -14.44 18.52
C ASP A 54 11.10 -13.27 19.08
N SER A 55 10.79 -12.04 18.68
CA SER A 55 11.46 -10.80 19.08
C SER A 55 10.60 -9.80 19.85
N THR A 56 9.29 -10.05 20.00
CA THR A 56 8.35 -9.07 20.54
C THR A 56 8.09 -9.30 22.03
N ILE A 57 8.45 -8.32 22.87
CA ILE A 57 8.13 -8.33 24.30
C ILE A 57 6.78 -7.64 24.51
N LEU A 58 5.76 -8.42 24.82
CA LEU A 58 4.45 -7.92 25.19
C LEU A 58 4.43 -7.43 26.65
N ASN A 59 3.86 -6.27 26.87
CA ASN A 59 3.71 -5.68 28.21
C ASN A 59 2.35 -6.06 28.82
N LYS A 60 2.21 -5.90 30.16
CA LYS A 60 0.93 -6.18 30.85
C LYS A 60 -0.25 -5.33 30.34
N ASP A 61 0.01 -4.16 29.76
CA ASP A 61 -1.00 -3.27 29.20
C ASP A 61 -1.55 -3.75 27.85
N ASP A 62 -0.95 -4.81 27.30
CA ASP A 62 -1.29 -5.39 25.99
C ASP A 62 -2.37 -6.50 26.08
N GLU A 63 -2.90 -6.79 27.27
CA GLU A 63 -3.89 -7.87 27.51
C GLU A 63 -5.17 -7.77 26.65
N LYS A 64 -5.46 -6.59 26.09
CA LYS A 64 -6.61 -6.35 25.22
C LYS A 64 -6.29 -6.48 23.70
N ILE A 65 -5.03 -6.65 23.34
CA ILE A 65 -4.61 -6.76 21.95
C ILE A 65 -4.81 -8.22 21.49
N LYS A 66 -5.50 -8.40 20.39
CA LYS A 66 -5.66 -9.73 19.78
C LYS A 66 -4.35 -10.16 19.13
N ILE A 67 -3.78 -11.26 19.60
CA ILE A 67 -2.56 -11.83 19.05
C ILE A 67 -2.91 -12.97 18.11
N ILE A 68 -2.37 -12.95 16.89
CA ILE A 68 -2.53 -14.00 15.90
C ILE A 68 -1.15 -14.54 15.54
N LYS A 69 -0.89 -15.75 16.02
CA LYS A 69 0.35 -16.45 15.69
C LYS A 69 0.29 -16.98 14.27
N ALA A 70 1.29 -16.64 13.48
CA ALA A 70 1.35 -16.97 12.06
C ALA A 70 2.46 -18.02 11.79
N ASP A 71 2.12 -19.29 11.85
CA ASP A 71 3.09 -20.41 11.83
C ASP A 71 3.60 -20.79 10.43
N ASN A 72 3.05 -20.21 9.34
CA ASN A 72 3.48 -20.57 7.98
C ASN A 72 4.84 -19.96 7.62
N GLN A 73 5.90 -20.77 7.66
CA GLN A 73 7.27 -20.36 7.34
C GLN A 73 7.51 -20.07 5.85
N ASN A 74 6.57 -20.41 4.95
CA ASN A 74 6.70 -20.17 3.51
C ASN A 74 6.19 -18.79 3.08
N LYS A 75 5.67 -18.00 4.00
CA LYS A 75 5.13 -16.64 3.76
C LYS A 75 5.77 -15.64 4.71
N THR A 76 5.96 -14.41 4.24
CA THR A 76 6.32 -13.29 5.12
C THR A 76 5.15 -12.96 6.03
N ASP A 77 5.41 -12.31 7.16
CA ASP A 77 4.33 -11.93 8.10
C ASP A 77 3.35 -10.95 7.46
N LEU A 78 3.82 -10.09 6.56
CA LEU A 78 2.93 -9.24 5.78
C LEU A 78 1.99 -10.05 4.88
N GLU A 79 2.49 -11.07 4.18
CA GLU A 79 1.64 -11.92 3.34
C GLU A 79 0.62 -12.69 4.20
N LYS A 80 1.01 -13.17 5.37
CA LYS A 80 0.08 -13.80 6.34
C LYS A 80 -0.99 -12.82 6.83
N ALA A 81 -0.60 -11.57 7.07
CA ALA A 81 -1.55 -10.53 7.48
C ALA A 81 -2.55 -10.18 6.35
N ILE A 82 -2.10 -10.18 5.09
CA ILE A 82 -2.98 -10.01 3.92
C ILE A 82 -3.96 -11.19 3.83
N ASP A 83 -3.48 -12.45 3.95
CA ASP A 83 -4.35 -13.63 3.95
C ASP A 83 -5.40 -13.56 5.07
N PHE A 84 -4.99 -13.12 6.27
CA PHE A 84 -5.92 -12.90 7.38
C PHE A 84 -6.99 -11.86 7.01
N CYS A 85 -6.62 -10.72 6.43
CA CYS A 85 -7.56 -9.71 6.00
C CYS A 85 -8.56 -10.24 4.94
N ILE A 86 -8.10 -11.06 4.01
CA ILE A 86 -8.95 -11.74 3.01
C ILE A 86 -9.91 -12.71 3.71
N SER A 87 -9.43 -13.51 4.67
CA SER A 87 -10.27 -14.45 5.42
C SER A 87 -11.36 -13.77 6.25
N GLU A 88 -11.12 -12.53 6.67
CA GLU A 88 -12.09 -11.66 7.35
C GLU A 88 -13.03 -10.91 6.37
N ASN A 89 -12.97 -11.22 5.06
CA ASN A 89 -13.76 -10.62 3.99
C ASN A 89 -13.58 -9.10 3.86
N LEU A 90 -12.38 -8.59 4.09
CA LEU A 90 -12.08 -7.18 3.85
C LEU A 90 -11.91 -6.92 2.36
N ASN A 91 -12.48 -5.81 1.88
CA ASN A 91 -12.36 -5.39 0.48
C ASN A 91 -11.16 -4.48 0.23
N GLU A 92 -10.70 -3.77 1.26
CA GLU A 92 -9.63 -2.79 1.17
C GLU A 92 -8.80 -2.73 2.46
N ILE A 93 -7.50 -2.60 2.30
CA ILE A 93 -6.54 -2.35 3.39
C ILE A 93 -5.52 -1.30 2.97
N PHE A 94 -5.03 -0.57 3.97
CA PHE A 94 -3.94 0.39 3.81
C PHE A 94 -2.68 -0.18 4.45
N LEU A 95 -1.56 -0.08 3.76
CA LEU A 95 -0.27 -0.58 4.21
C LEU A 95 0.66 0.60 4.45
N ILE A 96 1.05 0.80 5.69
CA ILE A 96 1.93 1.89 6.15
C ILE A 96 3.22 1.31 6.69
N ALA A 97 4.34 2.04 6.54
CA ALA A 97 5.68 1.60 6.91
C ALA A 97 6.09 0.25 6.27
N ALA A 98 5.67 0.04 5.03
CA ALA A 98 6.00 -1.17 4.25
C ALA A 98 7.22 -0.99 3.34
N ASN A 99 7.88 0.17 3.41
CA ASN A 99 9.03 0.55 2.59
C ASN A 99 10.18 1.06 3.45
N GLY A 100 11.33 1.28 2.82
CA GLY A 100 12.55 1.75 3.48
C GLY A 100 13.42 0.58 3.96
N LYS A 101 14.02 0.57 5.06
CA LYS A 101 14.96 -0.37 5.70
C LYS A 101 15.58 -1.49 4.82
N ARG A 102 14.78 -2.23 4.01
CA ARG A 102 15.23 -3.36 3.17
C ARG A 102 14.63 -3.29 1.78
N ASP A 103 15.47 -3.23 0.74
CA ASP A 103 15.06 -3.08 -0.66
C ASP A 103 14.33 -4.30 -1.21
N ASP A 104 14.75 -5.52 -0.78
CA ASP A 104 14.09 -6.77 -1.16
C ASP A 104 12.66 -6.85 -0.62
N HIS A 105 12.43 -6.43 0.62
CA HIS A 105 11.08 -6.33 1.19
C HIS A 105 10.23 -5.27 0.49
N ASN A 106 10.82 -4.10 0.13
CA ASN A 106 10.11 -3.07 -0.61
C ASN A 106 9.57 -3.60 -1.93
N LEU A 107 10.41 -4.29 -2.69
CA LEU A 107 10.00 -4.90 -3.97
C LEU A 107 8.96 -6.00 -3.74
N ALA A 108 9.21 -6.90 -2.78
CA ALA A 108 8.30 -8.00 -2.47
C ALA A 108 6.91 -7.48 -2.07
N ASN A 109 6.82 -6.42 -1.27
CA ASN A 109 5.54 -5.83 -0.82
C ASN A 109 4.73 -5.26 -2.00
N ILE A 110 5.39 -4.62 -2.99
CA ILE A 110 4.73 -4.16 -4.22
C ILE A 110 4.24 -5.37 -5.05
N LEU A 111 5.04 -6.43 -5.15
CA LEU A 111 4.65 -7.63 -5.87
C LEU A 111 3.53 -8.41 -5.17
N LEU A 112 3.47 -8.43 -3.83
CA LEU A 112 2.33 -8.96 -3.08
C LEU A 112 1.05 -8.17 -3.37
N MET A 113 1.10 -6.83 -3.36
CA MET A 113 -0.02 -5.99 -3.76
C MET A 113 -0.50 -6.34 -5.18
N TYR A 114 0.42 -6.53 -6.12
CA TYR A 114 0.10 -6.94 -7.49
C TYR A 114 -0.52 -8.34 -7.55
N ARG A 115 -0.04 -9.28 -6.76
CA ARG A 115 -0.54 -10.67 -6.69
C ARG A 115 -1.98 -10.74 -6.19
N TYR A 116 -2.30 -9.97 -5.13
CA TYR A 116 -3.58 -10.05 -4.43
C TYR A 116 -4.64 -9.03 -4.89
N PHE A 117 -4.38 -8.22 -5.93
CA PHE A 117 -5.26 -7.10 -6.31
C PHE A 117 -6.69 -7.51 -6.69
N LYS A 118 -6.92 -8.78 -7.07
CA LYS A 118 -8.26 -9.31 -7.35
C LYS A 118 -8.99 -9.78 -6.10
N ASP A 119 -8.26 -10.11 -5.07
CA ASP A 119 -8.82 -10.65 -3.82
C ASP A 119 -9.09 -9.53 -2.81
N ILE A 120 -8.21 -8.54 -2.76
CA ILE A 120 -8.30 -7.41 -1.85
C ILE A 120 -7.58 -6.18 -2.43
N GLN A 121 -8.19 -5.00 -2.31
CA GLN A 121 -7.55 -3.75 -2.69
C GLN A 121 -6.52 -3.35 -1.64
N ILE A 122 -5.25 -3.36 -2.01
CA ILE A 122 -4.15 -2.90 -1.14
C ILE A 122 -3.69 -1.53 -1.60
N LYS A 123 -3.58 -0.58 -0.67
CA LYS A 123 -3.01 0.75 -0.91
C LYS A 123 -1.79 0.93 -0.02
N ILE A 124 -0.60 0.97 -0.62
CA ILE A 124 0.63 1.28 0.10
C ILE A 124 0.75 2.81 0.20
N ILE A 125 0.92 3.32 1.41
CA ILE A 125 1.09 4.75 1.69
C ILE A 125 2.53 4.99 2.14
N THR A 126 3.24 5.84 1.41
CA THR A 126 4.60 6.31 1.75
C THR A 126 4.61 7.82 1.91
N ASP A 127 5.71 8.41 2.38
CA ASP A 127 5.83 9.86 2.46
C ASP A 127 5.80 10.56 1.08
N TYR A 128 5.95 9.81 -0.01
CA TYR A 128 5.96 10.36 -1.37
C TYR A 128 4.71 9.99 -2.17
N PHE A 129 4.26 8.74 -2.06
CA PHE A 129 3.25 8.18 -2.95
C PHE A 129 2.20 7.37 -2.21
N GLN A 130 0.99 7.40 -2.74
CA GLN A 130 0.05 6.32 -2.60
C GLN A 130 0.19 5.40 -3.81
N ILE A 131 0.36 4.10 -3.55
CA ILE A 131 0.58 3.07 -4.56
C ILE A 131 -0.58 2.09 -4.52
N GLU A 132 -1.15 1.77 -5.67
CA GLU A 132 -2.20 0.76 -5.80
C GLU A 132 -2.12 0.04 -7.14
N VAL A 133 -2.83 -1.09 -7.27
CA VAL A 133 -2.99 -1.82 -8.53
C VAL A 133 -4.44 -1.71 -8.96
N PHE A 134 -4.67 -1.52 -10.26
CA PHE A 134 -6.00 -1.59 -10.86
C PHE A 134 -5.95 -2.16 -12.27
N GLU A 135 -7.10 -2.59 -12.76
CA GLU A 135 -7.36 -3.03 -14.12
C GLU A 135 -8.63 -2.33 -14.61
N GLY A 136 -8.71 -2.08 -15.91
CA GLY A 136 -9.83 -1.37 -16.52
C GLY A 136 -9.69 0.14 -16.43
N LYS A 137 -10.83 0.82 -16.50
CA LYS A 137 -10.93 2.29 -16.50
C LYS A 137 -11.03 2.81 -15.08
N LYS A 138 -10.15 3.76 -14.72
CA LYS A 138 -10.17 4.43 -13.42
C LYS A 138 -10.05 5.95 -13.59
N LEU A 139 -10.81 6.68 -12.80
CA LEU A 139 -10.81 8.14 -12.74
C LEU A 139 -10.17 8.59 -11.43
N PHE A 140 -9.34 9.61 -11.48
CA PHE A 140 -8.71 10.21 -10.31
C PHE A 140 -8.93 11.71 -10.34
N ASN A 141 -9.08 12.30 -9.17
CA ASN A 141 -9.01 13.75 -8.97
C ASN A 141 -7.69 14.02 -8.26
N LEU A 142 -6.76 14.64 -8.95
CA LEU A 142 -5.43 14.95 -8.44
C LEU A 142 -5.10 16.42 -8.73
N PRO A 143 -4.32 17.08 -7.88
CA PRO A 143 -3.85 18.44 -8.13
C PRO A 143 -3.03 18.52 -9.42
N ILE A 144 -3.25 19.59 -10.18
CA ILE A 144 -2.42 19.88 -11.35
C ILE A 144 -0.97 20.09 -10.91
N GLY A 145 -0.04 19.48 -11.63
CA GLY A 145 1.39 19.50 -11.32
C GLY A 145 1.86 18.32 -10.47
N SER A 146 0.93 17.53 -9.91
CA SER A 146 1.31 16.33 -9.14
C SER A 146 2.03 15.31 -10.01
N GLU A 147 2.97 14.61 -9.39
CA GLU A 147 3.68 13.49 -10.02
C GLU A 147 2.82 12.22 -10.03
N ILE A 148 2.88 11.49 -11.14
CA ILE A 148 2.21 10.20 -11.31
C ILE A 148 3.11 9.26 -12.10
N SER A 149 3.19 8.00 -11.65
CA SER A 149 3.95 6.98 -12.36
C SER A 149 3.11 5.72 -12.58
N LEU A 150 3.27 5.11 -13.73
CA LEU A 150 2.55 3.91 -14.16
C LEU A 150 3.55 2.83 -14.52
N ILE A 151 3.40 1.65 -13.95
CA ILE A 151 4.25 0.49 -14.22
C ILE A 151 3.38 -0.70 -14.57
N SER A 152 3.60 -1.27 -15.75
CA SER A 152 3.02 -2.55 -16.17
C SER A 152 4.05 -3.65 -16.03
N LEU A 153 3.68 -4.74 -15.38
CA LEU A 153 4.49 -5.97 -15.34
C LEU A 153 4.09 -6.93 -16.47
N GLU A 154 3.04 -6.58 -17.22
CA GLU A 154 2.47 -7.41 -18.27
C GLU A 154 2.99 -6.97 -19.63
N GLU A 155 3.39 -7.94 -20.45
CA GLU A 155 3.63 -7.70 -21.88
C GLU A 155 2.28 -7.43 -22.60
N ASN A 156 2.32 -6.57 -23.61
CA ASN A 156 1.13 -6.23 -24.43
C ASN A 156 -0.07 -5.77 -23.59
N ASN A 157 0.15 -4.77 -22.73
CA ASN A 157 -0.89 -4.12 -21.95
C ASN A 157 -1.30 -2.79 -22.60
N PRO A 158 -2.40 -2.74 -23.39
CA PRO A 158 -2.91 -1.48 -23.93
C PRO A 158 -3.30 -0.51 -22.82
N ILE A 159 -2.69 0.67 -22.84
CA ILE A 159 -2.88 1.73 -21.84
C ILE A 159 -3.22 3.02 -22.57
N THR A 160 -4.28 3.68 -22.12
CA THR A 160 -4.63 5.05 -22.52
C THR A 160 -4.78 5.94 -21.32
N SER A 161 -4.43 7.22 -21.48
CA SER A 161 -4.65 8.23 -20.45
C SER A 161 -5.32 9.48 -21.04
N LYS A 162 -5.94 10.26 -20.18
CA LYS A 162 -6.42 11.63 -20.44
C LYS A 162 -6.17 12.49 -19.22
N GLY A 163 -5.65 13.68 -19.43
CA GLY A 163 -5.37 14.67 -18.39
C GLY A 163 -3.95 14.61 -17.84
N LEU A 164 -3.07 13.81 -18.46
CA LEU A 164 -1.64 13.79 -18.16
C LEU A 164 -0.87 14.69 -19.15
N LYS A 165 0.24 15.25 -18.73
CA LYS A 165 1.12 16.05 -19.59
C LYS A 165 1.70 15.21 -20.73
N PHE A 166 2.05 13.96 -20.44
CA PHE A 166 2.50 12.99 -21.43
C PHE A 166 1.41 11.92 -21.56
N GLU A 167 0.47 12.15 -22.48
CA GLU A 167 -0.65 11.25 -22.70
C GLU A 167 -0.18 9.88 -23.21
N LEU A 168 -0.77 8.85 -22.67
CA LEU A 168 -0.50 7.48 -23.11
C LEU A 168 -1.60 7.04 -24.10
N ASN A 169 -1.15 6.52 -25.22
CA ASN A 169 -2.00 5.84 -26.21
C ASN A 169 -1.13 4.75 -26.83
N THR A 170 -0.94 3.66 -26.15
CA THR A 170 0.05 2.64 -26.50
C THR A 170 -0.46 1.23 -26.22
N ASP A 171 0.03 0.27 -27.00
CA ASP A 171 -0.25 -1.14 -26.77
C ASP A 171 0.52 -1.70 -25.56
N ASN A 172 1.62 -1.06 -25.18
CA ASN A 172 2.37 -1.39 -23.96
C ASN A 172 3.36 -0.27 -23.61
N LEU A 173 3.81 -0.25 -22.37
CA LEU A 173 4.97 0.53 -21.97
C LEU A 173 6.23 -0.28 -22.34
N LYS A 174 6.90 0.11 -23.43
CA LYS A 174 8.07 -0.60 -23.98
C LYS A 174 9.23 -0.74 -23.00
N SER A 175 9.26 0.13 -22.01
CA SER A 175 10.23 0.13 -20.90
C SER A 175 9.52 0.60 -19.64
N PRO A 176 9.89 0.11 -18.45
CA PRO A 176 9.37 0.64 -17.19
C PRO A 176 9.53 2.16 -17.08
N SER A 177 10.60 2.73 -17.66
CA SER A 177 10.85 4.18 -17.66
C SER A 177 9.85 4.99 -18.51
N ASN A 178 9.08 4.38 -19.41
CA ASN A 178 8.13 5.12 -20.24
C ASN A 178 6.87 5.57 -19.49
N GLY A 179 6.59 4.99 -18.34
CA GLY A 179 5.43 5.32 -17.53
C GLY A 179 5.71 6.12 -16.27
N ILE A 180 6.98 6.36 -15.93
CA ILE A 180 7.35 7.03 -14.69
C ILE A 180 7.50 8.54 -14.89
N SER A 181 7.35 9.30 -13.77
CA SER A 181 7.55 10.76 -13.70
C SER A 181 6.69 11.54 -14.69
N ASN A 182 5.45 11.10 -14.92
CA ASN A 182 4.45 11.87 -15.64
C ASN A 182 3.84 12.92 -14.69
N ILE A 183 3.19 13.92 -15.26
CA ILE A 183 2.63 15.06 -14.51
C ILE A 183 1.13 15.16 -14.79
N VAL A 184 0.37 15.44 -13.76
CA VAL A 184 -1.06 15.76 -13.86
C VAL A 184 -1.23 17.13 -14.52
N ASP A 185 -1.90 17.18 -15.68
CA ASP A 185 -2.15 18.40 -16.45
C ASP A 185 -3.59 18.93 -16.27
N LYS A 186 -4.51 18.06 -15.85
CA LYS A 186 -5.91 18.41 -15.53
C LYS A 186 -6.33 17.76 -14.22
N GLU A 187 -7.14 18.44 -13.41
CA GLU A 187 -7.61 17.91 -12.11
C GLU A 187 -8.26 16.53 -12.20
N LYS A 188 -8.99 16.29 -13.31
CA LYS A 188 -9.60 14.98 -13.60
C LYS A 188 -8.77 14.24 -14.62
N ILE A 189 -8.17 13.16 -14.20
CA ILE A 189 -7.44 12.25 -15.07
C ILE A 189 -8.21 10.93 -15.23
N GLU A 190 -8.12 10.39 -16.43
CA GLU A 190 -8.64 9.08 -16.77
C GLU A 190 -7.49 8.18 -17.21
N ILE A 191 -7.39 7.00 -16.63
CA ILE A 191 -6.44 5.98 -17.07
C ILE A 191 -7.23 4.71 -17.32
N ASN A 192 -6.98 4.08 -18.47
CA ASN A 192 -7.57 2.81 -18.81
C ASN A 192 -6.47 1.82 -19.19
N SER A 193 -6.45 0.67 -18.53
CA SER A 193 -5.47 -0.40 -18.75
C SER A 193 -6.19 -1.73 -18.93
N LYS A 194 -5.83 -2.49 -19.96
CA LYS A 194 -6.49 -3.79 -20.22
C LYS A 194 -6.00 -4.90 -19.31
N LYS A 195 -4.85 -4.74 -18.66
CA LYS A 195 -4.28 -5.68 -17.71
C LYS A 195 -3.89 -4.93 -16.43
N PRO A 196 -3.53 -5.62 -15.35
CA PRO A 196 -3.15 -4.96 -14.10
C PRO A 196 -2.05 -3.92 -14.29
N LEU A 197 -2.24 -2.76 -13.69
CA LEU A 197 -1.33 -1.62 -13.76
C LEU A 197 -1.06 -1.10 -12.36
N ILE A 198 0.21 -0.97 -12.02
CA ILE A 198 0.63 -0.33 -10.77
C ILE A 198 0.65 1.17 -11.01
N ILE A 199 -0.01 1.92 -10.16
CA ILE A 199 -0.02 3.38 -10.18
C ILE A 199 0.61 3.93 -8.89
N PHE A 200 1.51 4.88 -9.05
CA PHE A 200 2.07 5.71 -8.00
C PHE A 200 1.47 7.11 -8.16
N ARG A 201 0.81 7.60 -7.14
CA ARG A 201 0.25 8.96 -7.13
C ARG A 201 0.90 9.74 -6.01
N GLU A 202 1.47 10.88 -6.36
CA GLU A 202 2.10 11.75 -5.37
C GLU A 202 1.15 12.06 -4.22
N LEU A 203 1.66 11.95 -3.01
CA LEU A 203 0.95 12.26 -1.79
C LEU A 203 1.24 13.70 -1.40
N ASN A 204 0.56 14.66 -2.04
CA ASN A 204 0.78 16.08 -1.79
C ASN A 204 0.45 16.48 -0.35
N GLU A 205 1.27 17.37 0.23
CA GLU A 205 0.93 18.09 1.46
C GLU A 205 -0.12 19.16 1.12
N TYR A 206 -1.36 18.96 1.55
CA TYR A 206 -2.39 20.00 1.60
C TYR A 206 -2.95 20.11 3.01
#